data_2bd4ef1267ecac4a7981866e21b7286c
#
_entry.id   2bd4ef1267ecac4a7981866e21b7286c
#
_cell.length_a   1.000
_cell.length_b   1.000
_cell.length_c   1.000
_cell.angle_alpha   90.00
_cell.angle_beta   90.00
_cell.angle_gamma   90.00
#
_symmetry.space_group_name_H-M   'P 1'
#
loop_
_entity.id
_entity.type
_entity.pdbx_description
1 polymer ?
#
loop_
_entity_poly.entity_id
_entity_poly.type
_entity_poly.pdbx_seq_one_letter_code
_entity_poly.pdbx_strand_id
1 'polypeptide(L)'
;MKTLRIVGMAIITVIMSVNFVACSSDDDGENESNSPLVGTWVNIENRSSVEYKDVMTINSDGTGSSAIYENGQIDKDGVENFKYTYDENSKVFTWIWEEDSNGESDVYSMHVQELTSSKLVLVDDIDEEGEGEVITYTKQ
;
A
#
# COMPACT_ATOMS: atom_id res chain seq x y z
N MET A 1 -4.55 -18.76 -8.96
CA MET A 1 -3.85 -19.71 -8.08
C MET A 1 -3.37 -18.94 -6.86
N LYS A 2 -4.08 -19.06 -5.76
CA LYS A 2 -3.69 -18.42 -4.51
C LYS A 2 -2.67 -19.29 -3.82
N THR A 3 -1.42 -18.96 -3.93
CA THR A 3 -0.37 -19.64 -3.18
C THR A 3 -0.32 -18.98 -1.81
N LEU A 4 -0.94 -19.63 -0.84
CA LEU A 4 -0.85 -19.30 0.56
C LEU A 4 0.61 -19.37 1.00
N ARG A 5 1.27 -18.25 1.14
CA ARG A 5 2.58 -18.18 1.78
C ARG A 5 2.39 -17.77 3.22
N ILE A 6 2.23 -18.77 4.05
CA ILE A 6 2.33 -18.62 5.50
C ILE A 6 3.82 -18.46 5.82
N VAL A 7 4.32 -17.25 5.76
CA VAL A 7 5.61 -16.92 6.37
C VAL A 7 5.45 -15.57 7.03
N GLY A 8 5.34 -15.57 8.33
CA GLY A 8 5.44 -14.33 9.05
C GLY A 8 4.61 -14.18 10.32
N MET A 9 4.27 -15.27 10.97
CA MET A 9 3.51 -15.22 12.23
C MET A 9 4.33 -14.74 13.44
N ALA A 10 5.54 -14.24 13.23
CA ALA A 10 6.45 -13.88 14.32
C ALA A 10 6.67 -12.37 14.52
N ILE A 11 6.10 -11.51 13.69
CA ILE A 11 6.41 -10.06 13.74
C ILE A 11 5.25 -9.19 14.24
N ILE A 12 4.09 -9.80 14.49
CA ILE A 12 2.89 -9.02 14.89
C ILE A 12 2.98 -8.45 16.32
N THR A 13 3.97 -8.85 17.10
CA THR A 13 4.05 -8.45 18.51
C THR A 13 4.80 -7.13 18.75
N VAL A 14 5.39 -6.51 17.73
CA VAL A 14 6.20 -5.29 17.91
C VAL A 14 5.51 -4.01 17.43
N ILE A 15 4.39 -4.14 16.73
CA ILE A 15 3.73 -2.97 16.10
C ILE A 15 2.82 -2.20 17.08
N MET A 16 2.68 -2.64 18.32
CA MET A 16 1.87 -1.93 19.30
C MET A 16 2.59 -0.82 20.07
N SER A 17 3.76 -0.43 19.67
CA SER A 17 4.40 0.78 20.20
C SER A 17 4.51 1.88 19.15
N VAL A 18 3.53 1.99 18.27
CA VAL A 18 3.33 3.28 17.62
C VAL A 18 2.81 4.18 18.71
N ASN A 19 3.68 5.01 19.21
CA ASN A 19 3.26 6.16 19.98
C ASN A 19 2.23 6.91 19.16
N PHE A 20 0.95 6.63 19.39
CA PHE A 20 -0.04 7.64 19.20
C PHE A 20 0.32 8.74 20.19
N VAL A 21 1.20 9.61 19.79
CA VAL A 21 1.19 10.94 20.33
C VAL A 21 -0.10 11.54 19.82
N ALA A 22 -1.18 11.20 20.49
CA ALA A 22 -2.33 12.02 20.49
C ALA A 22 -1.88 13.31 21.15
N CYS A 23 -1.25 14.16 20.40
CA CYS A 23 -1.20 15.56 20.76
C CYS A 23 -2.61 16.11 20.63
N SER A 24 -3.38 15.89 21.68
CA SER A 24 -4.47 16.77 21.98
C SER A 24 -3.84 18.06 22.47
N SER A 25 -3.54 18.95 21.60
CA SER A 25 -3.32 20.34 21.94
C SER A 25 -4.16 21.16 20.99
N ASP A 26 -5.14 21.82 21.60
CA ASP A 26 -5.78 22.96 21.06
C ASP A 26 -4.70 23.90 20.53
N ASP A 27 -4.49 23.91 19.24
CA ASP A 27 -4.03 25.09 18.53
C ASP A 27 -4.26 24.91 17.04
N ASP A 28 -4.84 25.93 16.46
CA ASP A 28 -5.04 26.16 15.04
C ASP A 28 -3.72 26.05 14.28
N GLY A 29 -3.36 24.87 13.91
CA GLY A 29 -2.18 24.56 13.14
C GLY A 29 -2.44 23.32 12.32
N GLU A 30 -2.78 23.55 11.08
CA GLU A 30 -2.75 22.58 10.01
C GLU A 30 -1.37 21.91 9.93
N ASN A 31 -1.09 21.02 10.87
CA ASN A 31 -0.11 19.99 10.69
C ASN A 31 -0.85 18.77 10.16
N GLU A 32 -1.35 18.90 8.94
CA GLU A 32 -1.45 17.74 8.11
C GLU A 32 -0.06 17.10 8.13
N SER A 33 0.01 15.92 8.67
CA SER A 33 1.18 15.07 8.55
C SER A 33 1.43 14.91 7.06
N ASN A 34 2.24 15.78 6.48
CA ASN A 34 2.63 15.78 5.08
C ASN A 34 3.60 14.62 4.81
N SER A 35 3.19 13.41 5.20
CA SER A 35 3.90 12.23 4.75
C SER A 35 3.85 12.22 3.22
N PRO A 36 4.98 12.17 2.54
CA PRO A 36 5.01 12.11 1.07
C PRO A 36 4.21 10.92 0.53
N LEU A 37 3.96 9.93 1.39
CA LEU A 37 3.18 8.74 1.05
C LEU A 37 1.68 9.05 0.84
N VAL A 38 1.13 10.02 1.57
CA VAL A 38 -0.30 10.38 1.50
C VAL A 38 -0.63 11.01 0.15
N GLY A 39 -1.68 10.53 -0.50
CA GLY A 39 -2.18 11.03 -1.77
C GLY A 39 -2.66 9.93 -2.70
N THR A 40 -2.92 10.31 -3.94
CA THR A 40 -3.35 9.38 -4.99
C THR A 40 -2.17 9.03 -5.88
N TRP A 41 -1.95 7.74 -6.06
CA TRP A 41 -0.84 7.16 -6.79
C TRP A 41 -1.36 6.34 -7.96
N VAL A 42 -0.73 6.48 -9.12
CA VAL A 42 -1.15 5.80 -10.35
C VAL A 42 0.02 5.04 -10.96
N ASN A 43 -0.20 3.77 -11.22
CA ASN A 43 0.65 2.94 -12.08
C ASN A 43 -0.11 2.65 -13.37
N ILE A 44 0.57 2.72 -14.51
CA ILE A 44 0.01 2.38 -15.82
C ILE A 44 0.93 1.37 -16.48
N GLU A 45 0.37 0.23 -16.83
CA GLU A 45 1.05 -0.81 -17.57
C GLU A 45 0.30 -1.17 -18.85
N ASN A 46 1.04 -1.37 -19.92
CA ASN A 46 0.50 -1.87 -21.18
C ASN A 46 0.92 -3.32 -21.41
N ARG A 47 -0.04 -4.24 -21.34
CA ARG A 47 0.19 -5.66 -21.56
C ARG A 47 -0.65 -6.15 -22.74
N SER A 48 -0.02 -6.65 -23.78
CA SER A 48 -0.73 -7.25 -24.93
C SER A 48 -1.84 -6.36 -25.53
N SER A 49 -1.57 -5.06 -25.69
CA SER A 49 -2.51 -4.05 -26.21
C SER A 49 -3.67 -3.70 -25.26
N VAL A 50 -3.59 -4.08 -24.00
CA VAL A 50 -4.52 -3.70 -22.95
C VAL A 50 -3.81 -2.74 -21.99
N GLU A 51 -4.40 -1.59 -21.72
CA GLU A 51 -3.93 -0.66 -20.70
C GLU A 51 -4.51 -1.06 -19.35
N TYR A 52 -3.65 -1.37 -18.40
CA TYR A 52 -3.98 -1.55 -17.00
C TYR A 52 -3.55 -0.31 -16.22
N LYS A 53 -4.49 0.28 -15.53
CA LYS A 53 -4.24 1.43 -14.66
C LYS A 53 -4.64 1.07 -13.24
N ASP A 54 -3.67 1.02 -12.35
CA ASP A 54 -3.90 0.87 -10.92
C ASP A 54 -3.90 2.27 -10.26
N VAL A 55 -4.97 2.58 -9.56
CA VAL A 55 -5.14 3.83 -8.81
C VAL A 55 -5.24 3.50 -7.33
N MET A 56 -4.20 3.89 -6.59
CA MET A 56 -4.11 3.69 -5.15
C MET A 56 -4.20 5.02 -4.43
N THR A 57 -5.13 5.16 -3.51
CA THR A 57 -5.25 6.34 -2.64
C THR A 57 -4.82 5.96 -1.23
N ILE A 58 -3.91 6.74 -0.67
CA ILE A 58 -3.37 6.56 0.68
C ILE A 58 -3.79 7.77 1.52
N ASN A 59 -4.51 7.52 2.59
CA ASN A 59 -5.00 8.52 3.53
C ASN A 59 -4.06 8.64 4.73
N SER A 60 -4.08 9.79 5.39
CA SER A 60 -3.25 10.05 6.58
C SER A 60 -3.69 9.27 7.83
N ASP A 61 -4.89 8.71 7.83
CA ASP A 61 -5.47 7.99 8.96
C ASP A 61 -5.12 6.48 8.99
N GLY A 62 -4.24 6.02 8.09
CA GLY A 62 -3.85 4.61 8.01
C GLY A 62 -4.78 3.76 7.14
N THR A 63 -5.68 4.39 6.40
CA THR A 63 -6.57 3.73 5.43
C THR A 63 -6.18 4.07 4.00
N GLY A 64 -6.65 3.28 3.06
CA GLY A 64 -6.51 3.55 1.65
C GLY A 64 -7.52 2.79 0.81
N SER A 65 -7.47 3.03 -0.48
CA SER A 65 -8.27 2.30 -1.46
C SER A 65 -7.47 2.07 -2.73
N SER A 66 -7.80 1.01 -3.43
CA SER A 66 -7.22 0.66 -4.74
C SER A 66 -8.32 0.33 -5.72
N ALA A 67 -8.11 0.69 -6.97
CA ALA A 67 -9.00 0.33 -8.07
C ALA A 67 -8.18 0.07 -9.33
N ILE A 68 -8.46 -1.04 -9.99
CA ILE A 68 -7.83 -1.40 -11.26
C ILE A 68 -8.77 -1.06 -12.40
N TYR A 69 -8.24 -0.39 -13.41
CA TYR A 69 -8.95 -0.08 -14.64
C TYR A 69 -8.30 -0.81 -15.80
N GLU A 70 -9.12 -1.44 -16.61
CA GLU A 70 -8.72 -2.07 -17.86
C GLU A 70 -9.32 -1.29 -19.02
N ASN A 71 -8.45 -0.73 -19.89
CA ASN A 71 -8.87 0.15 -20.99
C ASN A 71 -9.83 1.28 -20.55
N GLY A 72 -9.58 1.86 -19.36
CA GLY A 72 -10.39 2.95 -18.81
C GLY A 72 -11.69 2.52 -18.13
N GLN A 73 -11.98 1.23 -18.06
CA GLN A 73 -13.13 0.69 -17.33
C GLN A 73 -12.67 0.06 -16.03
N ILE A 74 -13.35 0.39 -14.94
CA ILE A 74 -13.06 -0.24 -13.65
C ILE A 74 -13.29 -1.75 -13.71
N ASP A 75 -12.37 -2.52 -13.15
CA ASP A 75 -12.49 -3.97 -13.08
C ASP A 75 -13.73 -4.39 -12.25
N LYS A 76 -14.13 -5.63 -12.43
CA LYS A 76 -15.28 -6.27 -11.78
C LYS A 76 -15.24 -6.20 -10.25
N ASP A 77 -14.05 -6.17 -9.67
CA ASP A 77 -13.85 -6.11 -8.22
C ASP A 77 -14.06 -4.69 -7.66
N GLY A 78 -14.10 -3.68 -8.56
CA GLY A 78 -14.42 -2.30 -8.21
C GLY A 78 -13.35 -1.62 -7.38
N VAL A 79 -13.78 -0.85 -6.38
CA VAL A 79 -12.89 -0.19 -5.44
C VAL A 79 -12.74 -1.07 -4.20
N GLU A 80 -11.51 -1.45 -3.89
CA GLU A 80 -11.17 -2.21 -2.69
C GLU A 80 -10.55 -1.29 -1.63
N ASN A 81 -11.00 -1.41 -0.40
CA ASN A 81 -10.47 -0.65 0.72
C ASN A 81 -9.48 -1.49 1.50
N PHE A 82 -8.47 -0.84 2.04
CA PHE A 82 -7.45 -1.46 2.87
C PHE A 82 -7.06 -0.56 4.05
N LYS A 83 -6.43 -1.17 5.04
CA LYS A 83 -5.60 -0.47 6.02
C LYS A 83 -4.15 -0.65 5.64
N TYR A 84 -3.28 0.25 6.06
CA TYR A 84 -1.87 0.12 5.80
C TYR A 84 -1.02 0.49 7.01
N THR A 85 0.19 -0.02 7.01
CA THR A 85 1.28 0.45 7.86
C THR A 85 2.50 0.76 7.00
N TYR A 86 3.29 1.73 7.41
CA TYR A 86 4.56 2.03 6.79
C TYR A 86 5.62 2.23 7.89
N ASP A 87 6.64 1.41 7.86
CA ASP A 87 7.80 1.54 8.74
C ASP A 87 8.92 2.29 8.01
N GLU A 88 9.20 3.51 8.45
CA GLU A 88 10.23 4.36 7.84
C GLU A 88 11.65 3.83 8.04
N ASN A 89 11.90 3.03 9.06
CA ASN A 89 13.22 2.48 9.36
C ASN A 89 13.53 1.28 8.46
N SER A 90 12.60 0.34 8.37
CA SER A 90 12.74 -0.85 7.51
C SER A 90 12.33 -0.59 6.06
N LYS A 91 11.67 0.55 5.78
CA LYS A 91 11.12 0.88 4.46
C LYS A 91 10.10 -0.16 3.97
N VAL A 92 9.31 -0.72 4.87
CA VAL A 92 8.28 -1.71 4.53
C VAL A 92 6.91 -1.06 4.54
N PHE A 93 6.21 -1.18 3.42
CA PHE A 93 4.81 -0.83 3.28
C PHE A 93 3.98 -2.11 3.30
N THR A 94 2.96 -2.15 4.15
CA THR A 94 2.10 -3.32 4.33
C THR A 94 0.64 -2.95 4.09
N TRP A 95 0.00 -3.65 3.16
CA TRP A 95 -1.46 -3.61 2.96
C TRP A 95 -2.11 -4.65 3.85
N ILE A 96 -3.24 -4.30 4.42
CA ILE A 96 -4.10 -5.18 5.22
C ILE A 96 -5.51 -5.04 4.64
N TRP A 97 -5.90 -5.99 3.83
CA TRP A 97 -7.23 -6.05 3.24
C TRP A 97 -8.24 -6.53 4.27
N GLU A 98 -9.47 -6.09 4.14
CA GLU A 98 -10.52 -6.47 5.08
C GLU A 98 -10.76 -8.00 5.06
N GLU A 99 -11.25 -8.50 6.18
CA GLU A 99 -11.54 -9.92 6.35
C GLU A 99 -12.52 -10.42 5.27
N ASP A 100 -12.19 -11.56 4.70
CA ASP A 100 -13.09 -12.28 3.82
C ASP A 100 -14.26 -12.92 4.62
N SER A 101 -15.13 -13.64 3.94
CA SER A 101 -16.27 -14.33 4.57
C SER A 101 -15.85 -15.41 5.59
N ASN A 102 -14.58 -15.77 5.66
CA ASN A 102 -14.01 -16.76 6.59
C ASN A 102 -13.32 -16.08 7.78
N GLY A 103 -13.27 -14.75 7.83
CA GLY A 103 -12.60 -13.98 8.89
C GLY A 103 -11.09 -13.92 8.74
N GLU A 104 -10.56 -14.15 7.54
CA GLU A 104 -9.14 -14.03 7.24
C GLU A 104 -8.86 -12.72 6.51
N SER A 105 -7.92 -11.94 7.05
CA SER A 105 -7.41 -10.74 6.38
C SER A 105 -6.23 -11.11 5.50
N ASP A 106 -6.24 -10.64 4.26
CA ASP A 106 -5.09 -10.73 3.38
C ASP A 106 -4.09 -9.63 3.75
N VAL A 107 -2.87 -10.02 4.04
CA VAL A 107 -1.77 -9.11 4.37
C VAL A 107 -0.65 -9.27 3.35
N TYR A 108 -0.25 -8.16 2.75
CA TYR A 108 0.81 -8.13 1.75
C TYR A 108 1.79 -7.00 2.03
N SER A 109 3.07 -7.24 1.88
CA SER A 109 4.12 -6.26 2.15
C SER A 109 5.10 -6.13 1.00
N MET A 110 5.54 -4.92 0.74
CA MET A 110 6.62 -4.62 -0.21
C MET A 110 7.60 -3.62 0.39
N HIS A 111 8.83 -3.64 -0.11
CA HIS A 111 9.83 -2.63 0.25
C HIS A 111 9.64 -1.35 -0.56
N VAL A 112 9.70 -0.21 0.10
CA VAL A 112 9.74 1.10 -0.53
C VAL A 112 11.18 1.41 -0.94
N GLN A 113 11.48 1.26 -2.19
CA GLN A 113 12.80 1.56 -2.75
C GLN A 113 13.01 3.05 -2.96
N GLU A 114 11.97 3.76 -3.37
CA GLU A 114 11.99 5.21 -3.60
C GLU A 114 10.66 5.82 -3.19
N LEU A 115 10.70 6.92 -2.45
CA LEU A 115 9.54 7.72 -2.10
C LEU A 115 9.90 9.19 -2.19
N THR A 116 9.28 9.88 -3.12
CA THR A 116 9.40 11.33 -3.31
C THR A 116 8.01 11.97 -3.30
N SER A 117 7.94 13.27 -3.49
CA SER A 117 6.66 13.98 -3.61
C SER A 117 5.83 13.59 -4.85
N SER A 118 6.43 12.89 -5.81
CA SER A 118 5.78 12.54 -7.08
C SER A 118 5.97 11.10 -7.53
N LYS A 119 6.84 10.33 -6.86
CA LYS A 119 7.19 8.97 -7.27
C LYS A 119 7.27 8.03 -6.08
N LEU A 120 6.65 6.86 -6.21
CA LEU A 120 6.73 5.76 -5.27
C LEU A 120 7.14 4.49 -6.02
N VAL A 121 8.26 3.89 -5.60
CA VAL A 121 8.72 2.61 -6.15
C VAL A 121 8.65 1.55 -5.07
N LEU A 122 7.85 0.54 -5.32
CA LEU A 122 7.68 -0.63 -4.47
C LEU A 122 8.35 -1.84 -5.10
N VAL A 123 9.03 -2.62 -4.28
CA VAL A 123 9.74 -3.83 -4.70
C VAL A 123 9.29 -4.99 -3.82
N ASP A 124 8.80 -6.04 -4.44
CA ASP A 124 8.51 -7.28 -3.73
C ASP A 124 9.81 -7.95 -3.30
N ASP A 125 9.74 -8.80 -2.30
CA ASP A 125 10.86 -9.64 -1.91
C ASP A 125 11.32 -10.47 -3.12
N ILE A 126 12.63 -10.39 -3.37
CA ILE A 126 13.27 -11.15 -4.44
C ILE A 126 13.10 -12.62 -4.10
N ASP A 127 12.45 -13.37 -4.99
CA ASP A 127 12.31 -14.80 -4.86
C ASP A 127 13.67 -15.53 -4.98
N GLU A 128 13.68 -16.84 -4.78
CA GLU A 128 14.91 -17.65 -4.88
C GLU A 128 15.53 -17.64 -6.29
N GLU A 129 14.78 -17.20 -7.29
CA GLU A 129 15.23 -17.06 -8.68
C GLU A 129 15.80 -15.67 -8.98
N GLY A 130 15.71 -14.74 -8.02
CA GLY A 130 16.26 -13.38 -8.12
C GLY A 130 15.34 -12.40 -8.85
N GLU A 131 14.09 -12.76 -9.06
CA GLU A 131 13.08 -11.92 -9.69
C GLU A 131 12.12 -11.38 -8.64
N GLY A 132 12.17 -10.07 -8.39
CA GLY A 132 11.20 -9.34 -7.59
C GLY A 132 10.33 -8.46 -8.48
N GLU A 133 9.05 -8.37 -8.18
CA GLU A 133 8.17 -7.41 -8.87
C GLU A 133 8.53 -5.99 -8.46
N VAL A 134 8.69 -5.11 -9.44
CA VAL A 134 8.94 -3.68 -9.23
C VAL A 134 7.75 -2.90 -9.75
N ILE A 135 7.06 -2.20 -8.87
CA ILE A 135 5.89 -1.38 -9.23
C ILE A 135 6.26 0.09 -9.04
N THR A 136 6.07 0.88 -10.07
CA THR A 136 6.32 2.32 -10.03
C THR A 136 5.02 3.09 -10.14
N TYR A 137 4.73 3.88 -9.13
CA TYR A 137 3.59 4.78 -9.09
C TYR A 137 4.04 6.22 -9.28
N THR A 138 3.19 7.00 -9.92
CA THR A 138 3.31 8.45 -10.05
C THR A 138 2.17 9.11 -9.28
N LYS A 139 2.49 10.16 -8.52
CA LYS A 139 1.47 10.92 -7.78
C LYS A 139 0.66 11.79 -8.72
N GLN A 140 -0.64 11.80 -8.53
CA GLN A 140 -1.58 12.66 -9.25
C GLN A 140 -1.73 14.02 -8.58
#